data_ded646ea1b16899828492d662e765969
#
_entry.id   ded646ea1b16899828492d662e765969
#
_cell.length_a   1.000
_cell.length_b   1.000
_cell.length_c   1.000
_cell.angle_alpha   90.00
_cell.angle_beta   90.00
_cell.angle_gamma   90.00
#
_symmetry.space_group_name_H-M   'P 1'
#
loop_
_entity.id
_entity.type
_entity.pdbx_description
1 polymer ?
#
loop_
_entity_poly.entity_id
_entity_poly.type
_entity_poly.pdbx_seq_one_letter_code
_entity_poly.pdbx_strand_id
1 'polypeptide(L)'
;MDVNMIDSLFLTGAILIVLSVLLSRASSKLGIPILLIFLVVGMLAGEDGLGQIAFNDHSLTYLISNLALAIILLDGGMRTKVSSFKVAFWPSLSLATIGVALTSTLTGLMAAWLFDLTLLQGILVGAIVGSTDAAAVFSMLKGQSLNERVGSTLEIESGTNDPMAVFLTVTLIAVLANPGADLGWSFLATSFAMQFGMGALIGLGGGWLLWSLVNRVELHEGLYSVLVIGGGVALFALSNKLGGSGILSIYLAGLLIGNKPTSFRHSILNVLDGMTWMSQIAMFLVLGLLVTPSTLLDIMLPALALAFGMILFARPIAVWIGLLPFKSFTTKERKFISWVGLRGAVPIILAVFPMMAGLENAQLYFNIAFFVVMVSLLVQGGTLMKAARMAGVTLPPKPTPISRTGIEIFRASEWEMFVYRLKEEKWCVGEPLKRLALPEGTRITAVFRDQTLLHPSGSTVLQANDTLCVLGQDKDLDALSSLFSEAPEEEEKPRFFGDFFLDINSLVKDVTGYYGITVSEQEGDQTLKQLVEKELGAYPVLGDSFEWYGLHWVIADLQDHQVTKLGLGLPEVAHDSL
;
A
#
# COMPACT_ATOMS: atom_id res chain seq x y z
N MET A 1 -35.21 -19.73 5.58
CA MET A 1 -34.39 -19.63 6.80
C MET A 1 -35.31 -19.41 7.99
N ASP A 2 -35.17 -20.22 9.03
CA ASP A 2 -35.94 -20.07 10.25
C ASP A 2 -35.41 -18.87 11.06
N VAL A 3 -36.27 -18.12 11.77
CA VAL A 3 -35.89 -16.92 12.52
C VAL A 3 -34.75 -17.22 13.52
N ASN A 4 -34.83 -18.35 14.21
CA ASN A 4 -33.80 -18.80 15.14
C ASN A 4 -32.43 -19.05 14.45
N MET A 5 -32.45 -19.47 13.18
CA MET A 5 -31.22 -19.66 12.39
C MET A 5 -30.61 -18.31 12.02
N ILE A 6 -31.44 -17.31 11.69
CA ILE A 6 -30.97 -15.95 11.39
C ILE A 6 -30.34 -15.33 12.62
N ASP A 7 -30.99 -15.42 13.78
CA ASP A 7 -30.48 -14.88 15.06
C ASP A 7 -29.16 -15.53 15.47
N SER A 8 -29.02 -16.85 15.26
CA SER A 8 -27.76 -17.54 15.54
C SER A 8 -26.64 -17.10 14.60
N LEU A 9 -26.91 -16.83 13.32
CA LEU A 9 -25.94 -16.30 12.38
C LEU A 9 -25.50 -14.87 12.74
N PHE A 10 -26.45 -14.00 13.15
CA PHE A 10 -26.12 -12.66 13.62
C PHE A 10 -25.23 -12.71 14.88
N LEU A 11 -25.60 -13.53 15.88
CA LEU A 11 -24.84 -13.67 17.09
C LEU A 11 -23.42 -14.20 16.81
N THR A 12 -23.32 -15.25 16.00
CA THR A 12 -22.03 -15.85 15.63
C THR A 12 -21.16 -14.85 14.88
N GLY A 13 -21.70 -14.19 13.84
CA GLY A 13 -20.97 -13.17 13.08
C GLY A 13 -20.47 -12.03 13.97
N ALA A 14 -21.32 -11.53 14.88
CA ALA A 14 -20.95 -10.48 15.82
C ALA A 14 -19.83 -10.94 16.77
N ILE A 15 -19.91 -12.17 17.33
CA ILE A 15 -18.88 -12.75 18.20
C ILE A 15 -17.56 -12.89 17.44
N LEU A 16 -17.57 -13.37 16.20
CA LEU A 16 -16.37 -13.54 15.39
C LEU A 16 -15.70 -12.19 15.08
N ILE A 17 -16.47 -11.14 14.78
CA ILE A 17 -15.94 -9.79 14.57
C ILE A 17 -15.29 -9.27 15.86
N VAL A 18 -15.99 -9.35 17.01
CA VAL A 18 -15.45 -8.90 18.29
C VAL A 18 -14.18 -9.67 18.66
N LEU A 19 -14.18 -10.99 18.50
CA LEU A 19 -13.02 -11.84 18.77
C LEU A 19 -11.83 -11.46 17.86
N SER A 20 -12.08 -11.23 16.57
CA SER A 20 -11.07 -10.78 15.61
C SER A 20 -10.44 -9.46 16.04
N VAL A 21 -11.26 -8.47 16.43
CA VAL A 21 -10.77 -7.18 16.93
C VAL A 21 -9.96 -7.32 18.21
N LEU A 22 -10.40 -8.13 19.16
CA LEU A 22 -9.67 -8.35 20.41
C LEU A 22 -8.33 -9.07 20.18
N LEU A 23 -8.33 -10.08 19.30
CA LEU A 23 -7.12 -10.84 18.94
C LEU A 23 -6.15 -10.01 18.08
N SER A 24 -6.61 -8.96 17.41
CA SER A 24 -5.73 -8.06 16.67
C SER A 24 -4.61 -7.45 17.50
N ARG A 25 -4.86 -7.24 18.81
CA ARG A 25 -3.85 -6.80 19.78
C ARG A 25 -2.72 -7.82 19.95
N ALA A 26 -3.01 -9.11 19.80
CA ALA A 26 -2.01 -10.17 19.88
C ALA A 26 -1.08 -10.15 18.64
N SER A 27 -1.59 -9.76 17.46
CA SER A 27 -0.80 -9.57 16.24
C SER A 27 0.43 -8.70 16.49
N SER A 28 0.24 -7.54 17.12
CA SER A 28 1.32 -6.59 17.36
C SER A 28 2.40 -7.11 18.31
N LYS A 29 2.04 -8.00 19.25
CA LYS A 29 2.97 -8.61 20.20
C LYS A 29 3.72 -9.80 19.61
N LEU A 30 3.03 -10.60 18.81
CA LEU A 30 3.56 -11.82 18.22
C LEU A 30 4.30 -11.59 16.87
N GLY A 31 4.17 -10.40 16.28
CA GLY A 31 4.73 -10.11 14.96
C GLY A 31 4.03 -10.85 13.81
N ILE A 32 2.81 -11.37 14.05
CA ILE A 32 2.01 -12.10 13.06
C ILE A 32 1.12 -11.10 12.31
N PRO A 33 0.95 -11.23 10.98
CA PRO A 33 0.03 -10.40 10.22
C PRO A 33 -1.41 -10.46 10.76
N ILE A 34 -2.04 -9.30 10.95
CA ILE A 34 -3.40 -9.21 11.50
C ILE A 34 -4.43 -9.95 10.62
N LEU A 35 -4.25 -9.89 9.29
CA LEU A 35 -5.12 -10.56 8.33
C LEU A 35 -5.11 -12.09 8.49
N LEU A 36 -3.95 -12.64 8.84
CA LEU A 36 -3.82 -14.07 9.14
C LEU A 36 -4.63 -14.46 10.39
N ILE A 37 -4.69 -13.58 11.40
CA ILE A 37 -5.50 -13.83 12.59
C ILE A 37 -6.98 -13.92 12.22
N PHE A 38 -7.48 -13.00 11.39
CA PHE A 38 -8.87 -13.02 10.93
C PHE A 38 -9.19 -14.32 10.15
N LEU A 39 -8.26 -14.73 9.29
CA LEU A 39 -8.36 -15.97 8.52
C LEU A 39 -8.43 -17.19 9.44
N VAL A 40 -7.51 -17.29 10.43
CA VAL A 40 -7.47 -18.40 11.41
C VAL A 40 -8.72 -18.41 12.28
N VAL A 41 -9.24 -17.25 12.71
CA VAL A 41 -10.50 -17.16 13.47
C VAL A 41 -11.66 -17.72 12.63
N GLY A 42 -11.72 -17.39 11.33
CA GLY A 42 -12.71 -17.97 10.41
C GLY A 42 -12.58 -19.49 10.28
N MET A 43 -11.34 -20.01 10.12
CA MET A 43 -11.08 -21.46 10.05
C MET A 43 -11.49 -22.18 11.34
N LEU A 44 -11.17 -21.62 12.50
CA LEU A 44 -11.55 -22.20 13.79
C LEU A 44 -13.06 -22.19 14.04
N ALA A 45 -13.78 -21.25 13.43
CA ALA A 45 -15.23 -21.20 13.47
C ALA A 45 -15.89 -22.15 12.45
N GLY A 46 -15.16 -22.56 11.39
CA GLY A 46 -15.65 -23.40 10.31
C GLY A 46 -15.96 -24.85 10.69
N GLU A 47 -16.29 -25.65 9.68
CA GLU A 47 -16.82 -27.02 9.82
C GLU A 47 -15.90 -27.96 10.60
N ASP A 48 -14.59 -27.94 10.30
CA ASP A 48 -13.58 -28.75 11.00
C ASP A 48 -13.04 -28.09 12.27
N GLY A 49 -13.46 -26.86 12.55
CA GLY A 49 -12.97 -26.09 13.68
C GLY A 49 -13.82 -26.24 14.94
N LEU A 50 -13.50 -25.46 15.97
CA LEU A 50 -14.22 -25.45 17.25
C LEU A 50 -15.68 -24.98 17.11
N GLY A 51 -15.97 -24.14 16.11
CA GLY A 51 -17.30 -23.59 15.89
C GLY A 51 -18.25 -24.51 15.15
N GLN A 52 -17.75 -25.51 14.43
CA GLN A 52 -18.52 -26.51 13.65
C GLN A 52 -19.58 -25.88 12.73
N ILE A 53 -19.29 -24.67 12.20
CA ILE A 53 -20.20 -23.95 11.30
C ILE A 53 -20.00 -24.48 9.90
N ALA A 54 -20.97 -25.22 9.38
CA ALA A 54 -21.00 -25.64 7.99
C ALA A 54 -21.41 -24.45 7.10
N PHE A 55 -20.41 -23.84 6.43
CA PHE A 55 -20.61 -22.70 5.55
C PHE A 55 -20.10 -23.04 4.14
N ASN A 56 -21.02 -23.35 3.23
CA ASN A 56 -20.74 -23.78 1.87
C ASN A 56 -21.45 -22.91 0.80
N ASP A 57 -21.80 -21.66 1.16
CA ASP A 57 -22.46 -20.75 0.23
C ASP A 57 -21.43 -19.89 -0.54
N HIS A 58 -21.02 -20.41 -1.70
CA HIS A 58 -20.08 -19.73 -2.59
C HIS A 58 -20.63 -18.40 -3.14
N SER A 59 -21.96 -18.29 -3.34
CA SER A 59 -22.59 -17.08 -3.86
C SER A 59 -22.53 -15.95 -2.83
N LEU A 60 -22.83 -16.27 -1.57
CA LEU A 60 -22.75 -15.31 -0.47
C LEU A 60 -21.28 -14.91 -0.20
N THR A 61 -20.36 -15.87 -0.26
CA THR A 61 -18.90 -15.60 -0.18
C THR A 61 -18.48 -14.64 -1.27
N TYR A 62 -18.89 -14.89 -2.52
CA TYR A 62 -18.58 -14.03 -3.65
C TYR A 62 -19.12 -12.61 -3.45
N LEU A 63 -20.38 -12.48 -3.00
CA LEU A 63 -21.01 -11.17 -2.76
C LEU A 63 -20.27 -10.37 -1.69
N ILE A 64 -20.05 -10.98 -0.50
CA ILE A 64 -19.38 -10.31 0.63
C ILE A 64 -17.96 -9.93 0.24
N SER A 65 -17.21 -10.84 -0.38
CA SER A 65 -15.82 -10.62 -0.76
C SER A 65 -15.65 -9.53 -1.83
N ASN A 66 -16.52 -9.49 -2.84
CA ASN A 66 -16.47 -8.45 -3.86
C ASN A 66 -16.90 -7.07 -3.32
N LEU A 67 -17.90 -7.02 -2.43
CA LEU A 67 -18.29 -5.78 -1.77
C LEU A 67 -17.15 -5.25 -0.88
N ALA A 68 -16.54 -6.14 -0.11
CA ALA A 68 -15.40 -5.81 0.73
C ALA A 68 -14.21 -5.31 -0.11
N LEU A 69 -13.87 -6.03 -1.18
CA LEU A 69 -12.80 -5.65 -2.10
C LEU A 69 -13.07 -4.28 -2.76
N ALA A 70 -14.31 -4.02 -3.16
CA ALA A 70 -14.69 -2.74 -3.72
C ALA A 70 -14.43 -1.57 -2.75
N ILE A 71 -14.79 -1.73 -1.46
CA ILE A 71 -14.55 -0.70 -0.43
C ILE A 71 -13.05 -0.51 -0.19
N ILE A 72 -12.29 -1.60 -0.07
CA ILE A 72 -10.83 -1.56 0.15
C ILE A 72 -10.12 -0.85 -1.01
N LEU A 73 -10.51 -1.15 -2.25
CA LEU A 73 -9.92 -0.53 -3.44
C LEU A 73 -10.31 0.94 -3.61
N LEU A 74 -11.52 1.32 -3.21
CA LEU A 74 -11.94 2.73 -3.19
C LEU A 74 -11.08 3.53 -2.22
N ASP A 75 -10.88 3.04 -1.00
CA ASP A 75 -10.02 3.67 0.02
C ASP A 75 -8.57 3.74 -0.47
N GLY A 76 -8.02 2.64 -0.99
CA GLY A 76 -6.68 2.58 -1.57
C GLY A 76 -6.50 3.61 -2.69
N GLY A 77 -7.44 3.66 -3.65
CA GLY A 77 -7.42 4.63 -4.74
C GLY A 77 -7.48 6.08 -4.25
N MET A 78 -8.31 6.39 -3.25
CA MET A 78 -8.40 7.75 -2.69
C MET A 78 -7.16 8.19 -1.93
N ARG A 79 -6.37 7.26 -1.39
CA ARG A 79 -5.12 7.56 -0.67
C ARG A 79 -3.92 7.65 -1.58
N THR A 80 -3.96 6.99 -2.75
CA THR A 80 -2.85 7.00 -3.72
C THR A 80 -2.65 8.39 -4.32
N LYS A 81 -1.45 8.94 -4.20
CA LYS A 81 -1.10 10.26 -4.75
C LYS A 81 -0.72 10.17 -6.23
N VAL A 82 -1.35 10.98 -7.08
CA VAL A 82 -1.00 11.06 -8.52
C VAL A 82 0.44 11.52 -8.74
N SER A 83 1.01 12.32 -7.83
CA SER A 83 2.43 12.70 -7.89
C SER A 83 3.37 11.50 -7.93
N SER A 84 3.05 10.44 -7.19
CA SER A 84 3.82 9.19 -7.13
C SER A 84 3.86 8.43 -8.47
N PHE A 85 2.88 8.67 -9.36
CA PHE A 85 2.87 8.08 -10.71
C PHE A 85 4.05 8.54 -11.57
N LYS A 86 4.57 9.76 -11.36
CA LYS A 86 5.72 10.25 -12.12
C LYS A 86 6.95 9.37 -11.96
N VAL A 87 7.13 8.82 -10.76
CA VAL A 87 8.31 7.98 -10.42
C VAL A 87 8.07 6.51 -10.73
N ALA A 88 6.86 6.01 -10.49
CA ALA A 88 6.60 4.57 -10.41
C ALA A 88 5.66 4.00 -11.50
N PHE A 89 5.00 4.82 -12.32
CA PHE A 89 3.97 4.35 -13.27
C PHE A 89 4.47 3.27 -14.24
N TRP A 90 5.55 3.55 -14.97
CA TRP A 90 6.06 2.60 -15.97
C TRP A 90 6.63 1.32 -15.36
N PRO A 91 7.44 1.39 -14.26
CA PRO A 91 7.88 0.19 -13.56
C PRO A 91 6.72 -0.65 -13.05
N SER A 92 5.72 -0.03 -12.42
CA SER A 92 4.53 -0.73 -11.89
C SER A 92 3.69 -1.35 -13.01
N LEU A 93 3.48 -0.64 -14.11
CA LEU A 93 2.75 -1.17 -15.26
C LEU A 93 3.47 -2.39 -15.87
N SER A 94 4.80 -2.35 -15.97
CA SER A 94 5.60 -3.49 -16.40
C SER A 94 5.45 -4.69 -15.46
N LEU A 95 5.47 -4.47 -14.14
CA LEU A 95 5.27 -5.52 -13.16
C LEU A 95 3.84 -6.05 -13.16
N ALA A 96 2.84 -5.18 -13.31
CA ALA A 96 1.43 -5.57 -13.35
C ALA A 96 1.03 -6.31 -14.63
N THR A 97 1.78 -6.17 -15.71
CA THR A 97 1.52 -6.85 -17.00
C THR A 97 2.50 -8.00 -17.24
N ILE A 98 3.72 -7.69 -17.59
CA ILE A 98 4.77 -8.68 -17.87
C ILE A 98 5.10 -9.49 -16.63
N GLY A 99 5.21 -8.82 -15.47
CA GLY A 99 5.50 -9.47 -14.19
C GLY A 99 4.41 -10.46 -13.79
N VAL A 100 3.13 -10.07 -13.89
CA VAL A 100 1.99 -10.96 -13.59
C VAL A 100 1.94 -12.12 -14.57
N ALA A 101 2.07 -11.86 -15.88
CA ALA A 101 2.06 -12.93 -16.89
C ALA A 101 3.17 -13.96 -16.65
N LEU A 102 4.40 -13.50 -16.35
CA LEU A 102 5.53 -14.38 -16.04
C LEU A 102 5.32 -15.14 -14.73
N THR A 103 4.90 -14.44 -13.67
CA THR A 103 4.63 -15.10 -12.38
C THR A 103 3.55 -16.15 -12.52
N SER A 104 2.44 -15.83 -13.20
CA SER A 104 1.33 -16.76 -13.44
C SER A 104 1.75 -17.97 -14.27
N THR A 105 2.55 -17.74 -15.31
CA THR A 105 3.03 -18.83 -16.17
C THR A 105 4.01 -19.73 -15.43
N LEU A 106 5.02 -19.17 -14.76
CA LEU A 106 6.03 -19.96 -14.03
C LEU A 106 5.40 -20.73 -12.86
N THR A 107 4.55 -20.06 -12.08
CA THR A 107 3.81 -20.70 -10.99
C THR A 107 2.85 -21.77 -11.54
N GLY A 108 2.21 -21.49 -12.67
CA GLY A 108 1.30 -22.41 -13.35
C GLY A 108 1.99 -23.67 -13.86
N LEU A 109 3.19 -23.55 -14.44
CA LEU A 109 4.01 -24.70 -14.85
C LEU A 109 4.37 -25.58 -13.65
N MET A 110 4.74 -24.96 -12.53
CA MET A 110 5.02 -25.69 -11.29
C MET A 110 3.76 -26.35 -10.73
N ALA A 111 2.61 -25.66 -10.74
CA ALA A 111 1.35 -26.22 -10.29
C ALA A 111 0.90 -27.41 -11.15
N ALA A 112 1.02 -27.31 -12.47
CA ALA A 112 0.72 -28.40 -13.39
C ALA A 112 1.53 -29.65 -13.06
N TRP A 113 2.82 -29.48 -12.80
CA TRP A 113 3.71 -30.60 -12.46
C TRP A 113 3.46 -31.18 -11.05
N LEU A 114 3.21 -30.32 -10.04
CA LEU A 114 3.05 -30.75 -8.65
C LEU A 114 1.69 -31.40 -8.36
N PHE A 115 0.66 -31.05 -9.11
CA PHE A 115 -0.72 -31.50 -8.87
C PHE A 115 -1.31 -32.31 -10.03
N ASP A 116 -0.47 -32.78 -10.97
CA ASP A 116 -0.89 -33.55 -12.16
C ASP A 116 -2.02 -32.86 -12.96
N LEU A 117 -1.97 -31.55 -13.06
CA LEU A 117 -2.94 -30.75 -13.79
C LEU A 117 -2.52 -30.57 -15.26
N THR A 118 -3.49 -30.32 -16.13
CA THR A 118 -3.18 -29.84 -17.48
C THR A 118 -2.48 -28.49 -17.44
N LEU A 119 -1.74 -28.15 -18.49
CA LEU A 119 -1.02 -26.87 -18.56
C LEU A 119 -1.94 -25.66 -18.33
N LEU A 120 -3.14 -25.66 -18.94
CA LEU A 120 -4.12 -24.58 -18.80
C LEU A 120 -4.68 -24.48 -17.38
N GLN A 121 -4.96 -25.62 -16.75
CA GLN A 121 -5.39 -25.66 -15.35
C GLN A 121 -4.29 -25.15 -14.41
N GLY A 122 -3.05 -25.56 -14.65
CA GLY A 122 -1.91 -25.03 -13.88
C GLY A 122 -1.74 -23.52 -14.05
N ILE A 123 -1.83 -22.99 -15.28
CA ILE A 123 -1.76 -21.54 -15.53
C ILE A 123 -2.94 -20.80 -14.87
N LEU A 124 -4.13 -21.42 -14.80
CA LEU A 124 -5.27 -20.88 -14.06
C LEU A 124 -4.92 -20.73 -12.56
N VAL A 125 -4.33 -21.75 -11.93
CA VAL A 125 -3.83 -21.65 -10.55
C VAL A 125 -2.81 -20.53 -10.43
N GLY A 126 -1.85 -20.44 -11.36
CA GLY A 126 -0.85 -19.38 -11.40
C GLY A 126 -1.46 -17.98 -11.56
N ALA A 127 -2.52 -17.82 -12.36
CA ALA A 127 -3.24 -16.55 -12.54
C ALA A 127 -3.99 -16.16 -11.26
N ILE A 128 -4.67 -17.10 -10.62
CA ILE A 128 -5.37 -16.93 -9.36
C ILE A 128 -4.43 -16.41 -8.27
N VAL A 129 -3.26 -17.03 -8.10
CA VAL A 129 -2.28 -16.62 -7.08
C VAL A 129 -1.34 -15.52 -7.55
N GLY A 130 -1.56 -14.97 -8.76
CA GLY A 130 -0.63 -14.02 -9.41
C GLY A 130 -0.66 -12.60 -8.84
N SER A 131 -1.77 -12.13 -8.26
CA SER A 131 -1.88 -10.77 -7.70
C SER A 131 -1.15 -10.60 -6.37
N THR A 132 -0.73 -9.36 -6.08
CA THR A 132 -0.03 -8.99 -4.83
C THR A 132 -0.81 -7.93 -4.06
N ASP A 133 -0.66 -7.88 -2.75
CA ASP A 133 -1.41 -7.00 -1.85
C ASP A 133 -0.49 -5.99 -1.15
N ALA A 134 -0.46 -4.76 -1.65
CA ALA A 134 0.30 -3.67 -1.04
C ALA A 134 -0.34 -3.17 0.26
N ALA A 135 -1.66 -3.24 0.42
CA ALA A 135 -2.31 -2.80 1.65
C ALA A 135 -1.86 -3.64 2.84
N ALA A 136 -1.74 -4.97 2.65
CA ALA A 136 -1.15 -5.86 3.64
C ALA A 136 0.31 -5.48 3.96
N VAL A 137 1.13 -5.16 2.95
CA VAL A 137 2.52 -4.73 3.12
C VAL A 137 2.61 -3.47 3.99
N PHE A 138 1.88 -2.41 3.64
CA PHE A 138 1.93 -1.14 4.39
C PHE A 138 1.37 -1.27 5.81
N SER A 139 0.34 -2.08 6.02
CA SER A 139 -0.21 -2.35 7.36
C SER A 139 0.82 -3.01 8.30
N MET A 140 1.73 -3.82 7.75
CA MET A 140 2.78 -4.53 8.50
C MET A 140 4.01 -3.69 8.79
N LEU A 141 4.29 -2.66 7.98
CA LEU A 141 5.45 -1.79 8.16
C LEU A 141 5.33 -0.83 9.35
N LYS A 142 4.20 -0.81 10.07
CA LYS A 142 3.98 -0.14 11.37
C LYS A 142 4.54 1.29 11.45
N GLY A 143 4.25 2.12 10.45
CA GLY A 143 4.64 3.53 10.44
C GLY A 143 6.09 3.78 9.99
N GLN A 144 6.83 2.78 9.58
CA GLN A 144 8.08 2.99 8.84
C GLN A 144 7.77 3.34 7.40
N SER A 145 8.38 4.39 6.90
CA SER A 145 8.25 4.82 5.51
C SER A 145 9.24 4.04 4.64
N LEU A 146 8.76 3.54 3.52
CA LEU A 146 9.64 3.07 2.45
C LEU A 146 10.10 4.26 1.61
N ASN A 147 11.22 4.10 0.92
CA ASN A 147 11.61 5.07 -0.08
C ASN A 147 10.49 5.19 -1.13
N GLU A 148 10.26 6.40 -1.66
CA GLU A 148 9.10 6.72 -2.50
C GLU A 148 9.04 5.84 -3.76
N ARG A 149 10.18 5.54 -4.39
CA ARG A 149 10.26 4.69 -5.59
C ARG A 149 9.72 3.29 -5.31
N VAL A 150 10.16 2.66 -4.24
CA VAL A 150 9.73 1.30 -3.86
C VAL A 150 8.27 1.32 -3.38
N GLY A 151 7.93 2.23 -2.47
CA GLY A 151 6.58 2.35 -1.93
C GLY A 151 5.53 2.55 -3.01
N SER A 152 5.73 3.57 -3.86
CA SER A 152 4.81 3.87 -4.96
C SER A 152 4.76 2.77 -6.02
N THR A 153 5.89 2.08 -6.29
CA THR A 153 5.89 0.94 -7.21
C THR A 153 5.02 -0.19 -6.71
N LEU A 154 5.12 -0.54 -5.42
CA LEU A 154 4.31 -1.60 -4.82
C LEU A 154 2.82 -1.23 -4.79
N GLU A 155 2.50 0.02 -4.46
CA GLU A 155 1.12 0.52 -4.37
C GLU A 155 0.43 0.52 -5.74
N ILE A 156 1.09 1.09 -6.76
CA ILE A 156 0.54 1.15 -8.12
C ILE A 156 0.53 -0.24 -8.77
N GLU A 157 1.56 -1.08 -8.53
CA GLU A 157 1.58 -2.47 -8.98
C GLU A 157 0.34 -3.21 -8.47
N SER A 158 0.08 -3.16 -7.15
CA SER A 158 -1.04 -3.85 -6.52
C SER A 158 -2.40 -3.39 -7.07
N GLY A 159 -2.61 -2.08 -7.23
CA GLY A 159 -3.86 -1.55 -7.79
C GLY A 159 -4.09 -1.91 -9.28
N THR A 160 -3.04 -2.29 -10.00
CA THR A 160 -3.10 -2.62 -11.44
C THR A 160 -2.95 -4.12 -11.74
N ASN A 161 -2.30 -4.89 -10.88
CA ASN A 161 -2.14 -6.33 -11.06
C ASN A 161 -3.42 -7.12 -10.73
N ASP A 162 -4.28 -6.62 -9.81
CA ASP A 162 -5.56 -7.25 -9.49
C ASP A 162 -6.49 -7.32 -10.72
N PRO A 163 -6.73 -6.23 -11.47
CA PRO A 163 -7.46 -6.30 -12.75
C PRO A 163 -6.84 -7.28 -13.75
N MET A 164 -5.50 -7.39 -13.79
CA MET A 164 -4.81 -8.30 -14.68
C MET A 164 -5.00 -9.77 -14.26
N ALA A 165 -4.94 -10.07 -12.97
CA ALA A 165 -5.20 -11.39 -12.42
C ALA A 165 -6.66 -11.83 -12.68
N VAL A 166 -7.63 -10.91 -12.50
CA VAL A 166 -9.04 -11.16 -12.86
C VAL A 166 -9.18 -11.45 -14.34
N PHE A 167 -8.56 -10.63 -15.21
CA PHE A 167 -8.59 -10.83 -16.66
C PHE A 167 -8.06 -12.22 -17.04
N LEU A 168 -6.89 -12.60 -16.53
CA LEU A 168 -6.31 -13.92 -16.82
C LEU A 168 -7.19 -15.04 -16.29
N THR A 169 -7.69 -14.94 -15.06
CA THR A 169 -8.53 -15.96 -14.43
C THR A 169 -9.84 -16.16 -15.19
N VAL A 170 -10.59 -15.08 -15.48
CA VAL A 170 -11.87 -15.16 -16.19
C VAL A 170 -11.67 -15.69 -17.61
N THR A 171 -10.62 -15.24 -18.28
CA THR A 171 -10.30 -15.70 -19.65
C THR A 171 -9.95 -17.18 -19.67
N LEU A 172 -9.11 -17.64 -18.73
CA LEU A 172 -8.73 -19.06 -18.64
C LEU A 172 -9.93 -19.95 -18.25
N ILE A 173 -10.81 -19.46 -17.37
CA ILE A 173 -12.07 -20.17 -17.06
C ILE A 173 -12.93 -20.29 -18.32
N ALA A 174 -13.08 -19.23 -19.12
CA ALA A 174 -13.84 -19.27 -20.36
C ALA A 174 -13.29 -20.29 -21.36
N VAL A 175 -11.94 -20.39 -21.46
CA VAL A 175 -11.26 -21.40 -22.30
C VAL A 175 -11.51 -22.81 -21.78
N LEU A 176 -11.39 -23.04 -20.48
CA LEU A 176 -11.56 -24.36 -19.87
C LEU A 176 -13.04 -24.81 -19.88
N ALA A 177 -13.98 -23.88 -19.72
CA ALA A 177 -15.41 -24.19 -19.73
C ALA A 177 -15.94 -24.48 -21.16
N ASN A 178 -15.24 -24.04 -22.21
CA ASN A 178 -15.68 -24.21 -23.62
C ASN A 178 -14.56 -24.83 -24.49
N PRO A 179 -14.24 -26.13 -24.33
CA PRO A 179 -13.10 -26.76 -25.01
C PRO A 179 -13.17 -26.82 -26.54
N GLY A 180 -14.25 -26.38 -27.16
CA GLY A 180 -14.44 -26.36 -28.61
C GLY A 180 -14.57 -24.98 -29.23
N ALA A 181 -14.51 -23.90 -28.42
CA ALA A 181 -14.62 -22.55 -28.92
C ALA A 181 -13.27 -22.10 -29.51
N ASP A 182 -13.34 -21.43 -30.69
CA ASP A 182 -12.16 -20.80 -31.28
C ASP A 182 -11.80 -19.52 -30.52
N LEU A 183 -11.10 -19.67 -29.41
CA LEU A 183 -10.65 -18.60 -28.53
C LEU A 183 -9.25 -18.12 -28.95
N GLY A 184 -9.15 -17.66 -30.20
CA GLY A 184 -7.91 -17.15 -30.78
C GLY A 184 -7.46 -15.78 -30.22
N TRP A 185 -6.37 -15.24 -30.77
CA TRP A 185 -5.81 -13.95 -30.38
C TRP A 185 -6.80 -12.78 -30.44
N SER A 186 -7.79 -12.83 -31.34
CA SER A 186 -8.86 -11.82 -31.42
C SER A 186 -9.73 -11.80 -30.17
N PHE A 187 -10.08 -12.96 -29.63
CA PHE A 187 -10.84 -13.07 -28.37
C PHE A 187 -10.04 -12.49 -27.20
N LEU A 188 -8.78 -12.84 -27.07
CA LEU A 188 -7.90 -12.32 -26.01
C LEU A 188 -7.78 -10.79 -26.10
N ALA A 189 -7.52 -10.26 -27.29
CA ALA A 189 -7.38 -8.82 -27.52
C ALA A 189 -8.68 -8.05 -27.24
N THR A 190 -9.81 -8.57 -27.70
CA THR A 190 -11.13 -7.95 -27.45
C THR A 190 -11.52 -8.02 -25.99
N SER A 191 -11.30 -9.15 -25.31
CA SER A 191 -11.57 -9.29 -23.87
C SER A 191 -10.68 -8.36 -23.05
N PHE A 192 -9.40 -8.23 -23.41
CA PHE A 192 -8.51 -7.28 -22.76
C PHE A 192 -8.97 -5.84 -22.98
N ALA A 193 -9.25 -5.46 -24.23
CA ALA A 193 -9.69 -4.10 -24.55
C ALA A 193 -11.02 -3.76 -23.88
N MET A 194 -11.97 -4.71 -23.80
CA MET A 194 -13.23 -4.52 -23.09
C MET A 194 -13.01 -4.37 -21.59
N GLN A 195 -12.31 -5.29 -20.94
CA GLN A 195 -12.13 -5.24 -19.48
C GLN A 195 -11.40 -3.98 -19.04
N PHE A 196 -10.26 -3.67 -19.66
CA PHE A 196 -9.46 -2.51 -19.28
C PHE A 196 -10.03 -1.20 -19.83
N GLY A 197 -10.50 -1.17 -21.08
CA GLY A 197 -11.06 0.01 -21.71
C GLY A 197 -12.36 0.46 -21.05
N MET A 198 -13.34 -0.45 -20.86
CA MET A 198 -14.59 -0.14 -20.18
C MET A 198 -14.38 0.15 -18.70
N GLY A 199 -13.47 -0.60 -18.03
CA GLY A 199 -13.10 -0.33 -16.65
C GLY A 199 -12.53 1.07 -16.45
N ALA A 200 -11.61 1.48 -17.31
CA ALA A 200 -11.02 2.82 -17.27
C ALA A 200 -12.05 3.91 -17.62
N LEU A 201 -12.86 3.71 -18.65
CA LEU A 201 -13.89 4.67 -19.07
C LEU A 201 -14.93 4.92 -17.98
N ILE A 202 -15.48 3.84 -17.40
CA ILE A 202 -16.47 3.92 -16.32
C ILE A 202 -15.83 4.48 -15.04
N GLY A 203 -14.58 4.05 -14.72
CA GLY A 203 -13.87 4.52 -13.53
C GLY A 203 -13.56 6.01 -13.59
N LEU A 204 -12.98 6.49 -14.68
CA LEU A 204 -12.64 7.91 -14.84
C LEU A 204 -13.88 8.78 -15.08
N GLY A 205 -14.78 8.35 -15.97
CA GLY A 205 -16.00 9.10 -16.27
C GLY A 205 -17.00 9.11 -15.11
N GLY A 206 -17.25 7.94 -14.52
CA GLY A 206 -18.11 7.81 -13.35
C GLY A 206 -17.51 8.44 -12.09
N GLY A 207 -16.20 8.30 -11.89
CA GLY A 207 -15.47 8.96 -10.81
C GLY A 207 -15.52 10.49 -10.92
N TRP A 208 -15.40 11.04 -12.14
CA TRP A 208 -15.59 12.47 -12.37
C TRP A 208 -17.03 12.92 -12.07
N LEU A 209 -18.02 12.14 -12.48
CA LEU A 209 -19.43 12.42 -12.18
C LEU A 209 -19.65 12.41 -10.66
N LEU A 210 -19.18 11.39 -9.97
CA LEU A 210 -19.30 11.25 -8.52
C LEU A 210 -18.60 12.38 -7.78
N TRP A 211 -17.37 12.74 -8.17
CA TRP A 211 -16.66 13.91 -7.65
C TRP A 211 -17.46 15.20 -7.87
N SER A 212 -18.04 15.38 -9.05
CA SER A 212 -18.87 16.54 -9.39
C SER A 212 -20.15 16.60 -8.52
N LEU A 213 -20.79 15.46 -8.26
CA LEU A 213 -21.95 15.37 -7.37
C LEU A 213 -21.57 15.74 -5.93
N VAL A 214 -20.49 15.18 -5.39
CA VAL A 214 -19.96 15.47 -4.03
C VAL A 214 -19.74 16.99 -3.84
N ASN A 215 -19.23 17.69 -4.87
CA ASN A 215 -18.92 19.11 -4.76
C ASN A 215 -20.12 20.05 -5.08
N ARG A 216 -21.17 19.55 -5.75
CA ARG A 216 -22.32 20.39 -6.16
C ARG A 216 -23.54 20.22 -5.27
N VAL A 217 -23.76 19.03 -4.76
CA VAL A 217 -24.94 18.74 -3.94
C VAL A 217 -24.67 19.09 -2.49
N GLU A 218 -25.62 19.77 -1.85
CA GLU A 218 -25.54 20.08 -0.43
C GLU A 218 -26.19 18.98 0.38
N LEU A 219 -25.38 18.25 1.14
CA LEU A 219 -25.78 17.15 1.98
C LEU A 219 -25.31 17.37 3.42
N HIS A 220 -25.91 16.65 4.37
CA HIS A 220 -25.33 16.50 5.68
C HIS A 220 -23.97 15.80 5.59
N GLU A 221 -23.00 16.20 6.43
CA GLU A 221 -21.61 15.74 6.40
C GLU A 221 -21.46 14.22 6.24
N GLY A 222 -22.12 13.43 7.07
CA GLY A 222 -22.06 11.96 7.00
C GLY A 222 -22.59 11.36 5.69
N LEU A 223 -23.47 12.05 4.96
CA LEU A 223 -24.03 11.55 3.71
C LEU A 223 -23.05 11.62 2.53
N TYR A 224 -22.03 12.47 2.60
CA TYR A 224 -20.98 12.49 1.57
C TYR A 224 -20.20 11.18 1.52
N SER A 225 -19.89 10.60 2.68
CA SER A 225 -19.23 9.29 2.77
C SER A 225 -20.11 8.18 2.18
N VAL A 226 -21.42 8.20 2.50
CA VAL A 226 -22.39 7.23 1.95
C VAL A 226 -22.53 7.37 0.43
N LEU A 227 -22.56 8.61 -0.09
CA LEU A 227 -22.62 8.89 -1.53
C LEU A 227 -21.37 8.36 -2.26
N VAL A 228 -20.17 8.59 -1.69
CA VAL A 228 -18.92 8.12 -2.30
C VAL A 228 -18.83 6.60 -2.28
N ILE A 229 -19.16 5.95 -1.16
CA ILE A 229 -19.14 4.48 -1.03
C ILE A 229 -20.20 3.86 -1.95
N GLY A 230 -21.45 4.31 -1.86
CA GLY A 230 -22.54 3.79 -2.68
C GLY A 230 -22.31 4.02 -4.17
N GLY A 231 -21.82 5.22 -4.55
CA GLY A 231 -21.45 5.55 -5.92
C GLY A 231 -20.27 4.70 -6.42
N GLY A 232 -19.24 4.50 -5.60
CA GLY A 232 -18.10 3.64 -5.93
C GLY A 232 -18.52 2.19 -6.18
N VAL A 233 -19.33 1.61 -5.28
CA VAL A 233 -19.88 0.25 -5.44
C VAL A 233 -20.78 0.16 -6.69
N ALA A 234 -21.57 1.19 -6.98
CA ALA A 234 -22.37 1.24 -8.20
C ALA A 234 -21.51 1.24 -9.47
N LEU A 235 -20.39 2.00 -9.49
CA LEU A 235 -19.44 2.01 -10.61
C LEU A 235 -18.75 0.64 -10.76
N PHE A 236 -18.36 0.00 -9.66
CA PHE A 236 -17.84 -1.37 -9.66
C PHE A 236 -18.83 -2.36 -10.31
N ALA A 237 -20.06 -2.37 -9.83
CA ALA A 237 -21.10 -3.27 -10.32
C ALA A 237 -21.49 -2.97 -11.79
N LEU A 238 -21.58 -1.69 -12.17
CA LEU A 238 -21.88 -1.26 -13.53
C LEU A 238 -20.78 -1.70 -14.50
N SER A 239 -19.52 -1.52 -14.11
CA SER A 239 -18.38 -1.94 -14.92
C SER A 239 -18.41 -3.45 -15.17
N ASN A 240 -18.57 -4.25 -14.12
CA ASN A 240 -18.68 -5.71 -14.24
C ASN A 240 -19.85 -6.12 -15.15
N LYS A 241 -21.02 -5.47 -15.02
CA LYS A 241 -22.21 -5.77 -15.83
C LYS A 241 -21.99 -5.46 -17.32
N LEU A 242 -21.18 -4.44 -17.64
CA LEU A 242 -20.87 -4.04 -19.02
C LEU A 242 -19.63 -4.75 -19.59
N GLY A 243 -19.08 -5.75 -18.88
CA GLY A 243 -17.92 -6.52 -19.33
C GLY A 243 -16.57 -5.82 -19.09
N GLY A 244 -16.58 -4.72 -18.34
CA GLY A 244 -15.36 -4.04 -17.87
C GLY A 244 -14.85 -4.60 -16.55
N SER A 245 -13.64 -4.20 -16.14
CA SER A 245 -13.10 -4.53 -14.81
C SER A 245 -13.66 -3.58 -13.74
N GLY A 246 -14.53 -4.09 -12.85
CA GLY A 246 -15.04 -3.33 -11.71
C GLY A 246 -13.94 -2.90 -10.76
N ILE A 247 -12.92 -3.76 -10.55
CA ILE A 247 -11.74 -3.50 -9.73
C ILE A 247 -10.98 -2.26 -10.26
N LEU A 248 -10.68 -2.23 -11.56
CA LEU A 248 -10.02 -1.09 -12.18
C LEU A 248 -10.90 0.17 -12.10
N SER A 249 -12.20 0.03 -12.34
CA SER A 249 -13.16 1.13 -12.33
C SER A 249 -13.20 1.84 -10.97
N ILE A 250 -13.37 1.09 -9.89
CA ILE A 250 -13.48 1.67 -8.54
C ILE A 250 -12.16 2.26 -8.05
N TYR A 251 -11.02 1.62 -8.38
CA TYR A 251 -9.69 2.15 -8.05
C TYR A 251 -9.42 3.49 -8.74
N LEU A 252 -9.70 3.59 -10.05
CA LEU A 252 -9.55 4.84 -10.81
C LEU A 252 -10.52 5.94 -10.36
N ALA A 253 -11.75 5.56 -10.00
CA ALA A 253 -12.71 6.51 -9.41
C ALA A 253 -12.20 7.06 -8.08
N GLY A 254 -11.70 6.18 -7.19
CA GLY A 254 -11.06 6.57 -5.93
C GLY A 254 -9.86 7.48 -6.15
N LEU A 255 -8.96 7.11 -7.06
CA LEU A 255 -7.78 7.91 -7.43
C LEU A 255 -8.17 9.32 -7.89
N LEU A 256 -9.20 9.43 -8.73
CA LEU A 256 -9.67 10.73 -9.22
C LEU A 256 -10.25 11.59 -8.09
N ILE A 257 -11.11 11.01 -7.24
CA ILE A 257 -11.76 11.73 -6.14
C ILE A 257 -10.72 12.15 -5.08
N GLY A 258 -9.77 11.28 -4.77
CA GLY A 258 -8.75 11.49 -3.76
C GLY A 258 -7.71 12.56 -4.11
N ASN A 259 -7.47 12.80 -5.43
CA ASN A 259 -6.46 13.76 -5.90
C ASN A 259 -7.04 15.08 -6.41
N LYS A 260 -8.35 15.25 -6.36
CA LYS A 260 -9.01 16.55 -6.65
C LYS A 260 -9.50 17.18 -5.36
N PRO A 261 -9.61 18.54 -5.31
CA PRO A 261 -10.27 19.21 -4.21
C PRO A 261 -11.68 18.65 -4.02
N THR A 262 -11.93 18.01 -2.90
CA THR A 262 -13.18 17.29 -2.62
C THR A 262 -13.75 17.77 -1.29
N SER A 263 -15.05 18.15 -1.31
CA SER A 263 -15.75 18.56 -0.10
C SER A 263 -15.78 17.43 0.92
N PHE A 264 -15.54 17.74 2.18
CA PHE A 264 -15.55 16.80 3.31
C PHE A 264 -14.60 15.60 3.14
N ARG A 265 -13.47 15.81 2.46
CA ARG A 265 -12.49 14.75 2.16
C ARG A 265 -12.05 13.99 3.41
N HIS A 266 -11.79 14.69 4.52
CA HIS A 266 -11.35 14.05 5.78
C HIS A 266 -12.45 13.20 6.40
N SER A 267 -13.69 13.69 6.40
CA SER A 267 -14.85 12.93 6.88
C SER A 267 -15.07 11.66 6.05
N ILE A 268 -14.95 11.76 4.72
CA ILE A 268 -15.06 10.60 3.82
C ILE A 268 -13.97 9.57 4.12
N LEU A 269 -12.70 10.00 4.25
CA LEU A 269 -11.58 9.09 4.52
C LEU A 269 -11.67 8.43 5.92
N ASN A 270 -12.17 9.14 6.93
CA ASN A 270 -12.36 8.56 8.27
C ASN A 270 -13.43 7.46 8.28
N VAL A 271 -14.53 7.66 7.55
CA VAL A 271 -15.58 6.63 7.41
C VAL A 271 -15.05 5.46 6.60
N LEU A 272 -14.34 5.72 5.50
CA LEU A 272 -13.71 4.67 4.68
C LEU A 272 -12.72 3.84 5.48
N ASP A 273 -11.92 4.43 6.37
CA ASP A 273 -10.98 3.69 7.21
C ASP A 273 -11.69 2.62 8.06
N GLY A 274 -12.76 3.01 8.77
CA GLY A 274 -13.57 2.06 9.52
C GLY A 274 -14.24 0.99 8.66
N MET A 275 -14.77 1.38 7.50
CA MET A 275 -15.40 0.46 6.54
C MET A 275 -14.39 -0.50 5.92
N THR A 276 -13.18 -0.05 5.64
CA THR A 276 -12.08 -0.87 5.12
C THR A 276 -11.66 -1.94 6.13
N TRP A 277 -11.51 -1.58 7.41
CA TRP A 277 -11.24 -2.56 8.46
C TRP A 277 -12.37 -3.58 8.59
N MET A 278 -13.62 -3.12 8.61
CA MET A 278 -14.78 -4.03 8.68
C MET A 278 -14.84 -4.95 7.46
N SER A 279 -14.56 -4.43 6.27
CA SER A 279 -14.50 -5.19 5.02
C SER A 279 -13.39 -6.25 5.05
N GLN A 280 -12.20 -5.90 5.53
CA GLN A 280 -11.09 -6.86 5.68
C GLN A 280 -11.45 -7.98 6.65
N ILE A 281 -11.99 -7.64 7.83
CA ILE A 281 -12.42 -8.64 8.83
C ILE A 281 -13.47 -9.55 8.23
N ALA A 282 -14.56 -8.99 7.67
CA ALA A 282 -15.66 -9.78 7.12
C ALA A 282 -15.17 -10.72 5.99
N MET A 283 -14.35 -10.21 5.09
CA MET A 283 -13.80 -10.96 3.97
C MET A 283 -12.94 -12.12 4.44
N PHE A 284 -11.93 -11.88 5.29
CA PHE A 284 -11.03 -12.93 5.76
C PHE A 284 -11.74 -13.95 6.67
N LEU A 285 -12.73 -13.53 7.47
CA LEU A 285 -13.57 -14.44 8.25
C LEU A 285 -14.38 -15.38 7.34
N VAL A 286 -15.07 -14.84 6.34
CA VAL A 286 -15.89 -15.63 5.41
C VAL A 286 -15.02 -16.58 4.57
N LEU A 287 -13.87 -16.09 4.09
CA LEU A 287 -12.92 -16.93 3.37
C LEU A 287 -12.33 -18.03 4.27
N GLY A 288 -12.10 -17.73 5.56
CA GLY A 288 -11.68 -18.73 6.55
C GLY A 288 -12.75 -19.78 6.85
N LEU A 289 -14.02 -19.35 6.96
CA LEU A 289 -15.17 -20.26 7.15
C LEU A 289 -15.38 -21.24 5.98
N LEU A 290 -15.03 -20.82 4.76
CA LEU A 290 -15.21 -21.64 3.56
C LEU A 290 -14.15 -22.76 3.45
N VAL A 291 -13.08 -22.68 4.22
CA VAL A 291 -11.98 -23.64 4.18
C VAL A 291 -12.27 -24.81 5.11
N THR A 292 -12.01 -26.02 4.60
CA THR A 292 -12.02 -27.27 5.38
C THR A 292 -10.55 -27.66 5.66
N PRO A 293 -10.00 -27.39 6.87
CA PRO A 293 -8.60 -27.64 7.18
C PRO A 293 -8.11 -29.06 6.95
N SER A 294 -8.96 -30.07 7.13
CA SER A 294 -8.63 -31.47 6.89
C SER A 294 -8.18 -31.72 5.45
N THR A 295 -8.85 -31.08 4.46
CA THR A 295 -8.50 -31.25 3.03
C THR A 295 -7.19 -30.55 2.66
N LEU A 296 -6.72 -29.60 3.44
CA LEU A 296 -5.43 -28.94 3.22
C LEU A 296 -4.25 -29.85 3.55
N LEU A 297 -4.42 -30.80 4.46
CA LEU A 297 -3.35 -31.73 4.85
C LEU A 297 -2.94 -32.63 3.70
N ASP A 298 -3.90 -33.06 2.86
CA ASP A 298 -3.65 -33.94 1.73
C ASP A 298 -2.76 -33.30 0.64
N ILE A 299 -2.87 -31.97 0.50
CA ILE A 299 -2.11 -31.21 -0.49
C ILE A 299 -0.92 -30.43 0.12
N MET A 300 -0.65 -30.57 1.40
CA MET A 300 0.28 -29.74 2.14
C MET A 300 1.68 -29.70 1.52
N LEU A 301 2.27 -30.86 1.21
CA LEU A 301 3.63 -30.91 0.66
C LEU A 301 3.73 -30.26 -0.73
N PRO A 302 2.89 -30.62 -1.73
CA PRO A 302 2.96 -29.97 -3.04
C PRO A 302 2.58 -28.48 -2.96
N ALA A 303 1.65 -28.09 -2.09
CA ALA A 303 1.28 -26.68 -1.91
C ALA A 303 2.40 -25.85 -1.25
N LEU A 304 3.13 -26.41 -0.28
CA LEU A 304 4.35 -25.80 0.28
C LEU A 304 5.42 -25.63 -0.81
N ALA A 305 5.67 -26.68 -1.60
CA ALA A 305 6.65 -26.61 -2.69
C ALA A 305 6.27 -25.52 -3.72
N LEU A 306 4.97 -25.43 -4.07
CA LEU A 306 4.47 -24.38 -4.95
C LEU A 306 4.65 -22.99 -4.35
N ALA A 307 4.27 -22.78 -3.08
CA ALA A 307 4.38 -21.50 -2.40
C ALA A 307 5.85 -21.02 -2.34
N PHE A 308 6.77 -21.89 -1.90
CA PHE A 308 8.20 -21.56 -1.88
C PHE A 308 8.78 -21.39 -3.28
N GLY A 309 8.38 -22.21 -4.25
CA GLY A 309 8.77 -22.06 -5.64
C GLY A 309 8.33 -20.72 -6.23
N MET A 310 7.12 -20.28 -5.93
CA MET A 310 6.63 -18.98 -6.33
C MET A 310 7.44 -17.83 -5.67
N ILE A 311 7.66 -17.91 -4.35
CA ILE A 311 8.36 -16.87 -3.57
C ILE A 311 9.83 -16.77 -3.99
N LEU A 312 10.52 -17.91 -4.16
CA LEU A 312 11.97 -17.95 -4.37
C LEU A 312 12.39 -17.91 -5.84
N PHE A 313 11.53 -18.33 -6.77
CA PHE A 313 11.86 -18.41 -8.19
C PHE A 313 10.91 -17.59 -9.07
N ALA A 314 9.62 -17.87 -9.08
CA ALA A 314 8.71 -17.28 -10.05
C ALA A 314 8.62 -15.73 -9.89
N ARG A 315 8.41 -15.26 -8.67
CA ARG A 315 8.33 -13.81 -8.38
C ARG A 315 9.67 -13.10 -8.61
N PRO A 316 10.82 -13.56 -8.11
CA PRO A 316 12.10 -12.92 -8.40
C PRO A 316 12.40 -12.84 -9.89
N ILE A 317 12.23 -13.92 -10.66
CA ILE A 317 12.44 -13.90 -12.11
C ILE A 317 11.56 -12.85 -12.78
N ALA A 318 10.27 -12.83 -12.44
CA ALA A 318 9.31 -11.87 -13.00
C ALA A 318 9.67 -10.41 -12.68
N VAL A 319 10.08 -10.13 -11.43
CA VAL A 319 10.50 -8.78 -11.02
C VAL A 319 11.79 -8.36 -11.72
N TRP A 320 12.78 -9.23 -11.81
CA TRP A 320 14.04 -8.90 -12.48
C TRP A 320 13.84 -8.64 -13.97
N ILE A 321 13.01 -9.43 -14.65
CA ILE A 321 12.68 -9.22 -16.07
C ILE A 321 11.84 -7.95 -16.24
N GLY A 322 10.79 -7.77 -15.42
CA GLY A 322 9.90 -6.61 -15.50
C GLY A 322 10.60 -5.28 -15.22
N LEU A 323 11.58 -5.27 -14.30
CA LEU A 323 12.37 -4.08 -13.98
C LEU A 323 13.67 -3.94 -14.79
N LEU A 324 13.95 -4.84 -15.73
CA LEU A 324 15.18 -4.79 -16.55
C LEU A 324 15.37 -3.44 -17.27
N PRO A 325 14.32 -2.83 -17.88
CA PRO A 325 14.47 -1.55 -18.58
C PRO A 325 14.72 -0.35 -17.64
N PHE A 326 14.41 -0.49 -16.34
CA PHE A 326 14.44 0.61 -15.39
C PHE A 326 15.73 0.59 -14.56
N LYS A 327 16.77 1.29 -15.07
CA LYS A 327 18.10 1.34 -14.44
C LYS A 327 18.14 2.08 -13.10
N SER A 328 17.13 2.90 -12.79
CA SER A 328 16.99 3.63 -11.53
C SER A 328 16.80 2.72 -10.31
N PHE A 329 16.35 1.48 -10.52
CA PHE A 329 16.20 0.51 -9.44
C PHE A 329 17.52 -0.17 -9.11
N THR A 330 17.95 0.00 -7.89
CA THR A 330 19.14 -0.69 -7.35
C THR A 330 18.90 -2.20 -7.20
N THR A 331 19.97 -2.97 -7.15
CA THR A 331 19.89 -4.42 -6.89
C THR A 331 19.20 -4.74 -5.56
N LYS A 332 19.37 -3.90 -4.54
CA LYS A 332 18.75 -4.05 -3.22
C LYS A 332 17.24 -3.83 -3.30
N GLU A 333 16.78 -2.79 -3.99
CA GLU A 333 15.36 -2.51 -4.24
C GLU A 333 14.69 -3.64 -5.04
N ARG A 334 15.33 -4.13 -6.11
CA ARG A 334 14.81 -5.27 -6.89
C ARG A 334 14.68 -6.54 -6.03
N LYS A 335 15.65 -6.84 -5.17
CA LYS A 335 15.56 -7.96 -4.23
C LYS A 335 14.41 -7.78 -3.24
N PHE A 336 14.22 -6.58 -2.72
CA PHE A 336 13.12 -6.28 -1.81
C PHE A 336 11.76 -6.40 -2.50
N ILE A 337 11.56 -5.80 -3.67
CA ILE A 337 10.31 -5.91 -4.46
C ILE A 337 10.03 -7.38 -4.83
N SER A 338 11.07 -8.18 -5.11
CA SER A 338 10.93 -9.62 -5.34
C SER A 338 10.42 -10.35 -4.10
N TRP A 339 10.90 -9.98 -2.90
CA TRP A 339 10.48 -10.59 -1.64
C TRP A 339 9.09 -10.18 -1.20
N VAL A 340 8.70 -8.92 -1.43
CA VAL A 340 7.46 -8.30 -0.91
C VAL A 340 6.20 -8.70 -1.70
N GLY A 341 6.24 -9.67 -2.57
CA GLY A 341 5.06 -10.17 -3.28
C GLY A 341 4.04 -10.85 -2.37
N LEU A 342 3.59 -10.18 -1.28
CA LEU A 342 2.55 -10.68 -0.37
C LEU A 342 1.27 -10.96 -1.13
N ARG A 343 0.64 -12.11 -0.83
CA ARG A 343 -0.65 -12.50 -1.38
C ARG A 343 -1.73 -12.20 -0.35
N GLY A 344 -2.71 -11.39 -0.75
CA GLY A 344 -3.84 -11.01 0.10
C GLY A 344 -5.08 -11.85 -0.16
N ALA A 345 -6.24 -11.25 -0.03
CA ALA A 345 -7.52 -11.91 -0.22
C ALA A 345 -7.90 -12.13 -1.69
N VAL A 346 -7.40 -11.29 -2.62
CA VAL A 346 -7.77 -11.37 -4.05
C VAL A 346 -7.54 -12.76 -4.64
N PRO A 347 -6.41 -13.46 -4.42
CA PRO A 347 -6.23 -14.84 -4.85
C PRO A 347 -7.32 -15.79 -4.36
N ILE A 348 -7.75 -15.69 -3.11
CA ILE A 348 -8.79 -16.57 -2.55
C ILE A 348 -10.15 -16.25 -3.17
N ILE A 349 -10.45 -14.97 -3.38
CA ILE A 349 -11.67 -14.54 -4.09
C ILE A 349 -11.69 -15.08 -5.52
N LEU A 350 -10.58 -14.95 -6.25
CA LEU A 350 -10.45 -15.48 -7.61
C LEU A 350 -10.59 -17.00 -7.67
N ALA A 351 -10.18 -17.70 -6.61
CA ALA A 351 -10.34 -19.15 -6.52
C ALA A 351 -11.80 -19.60 -6.35
N VAL A 352 -12.72 -18.69 -5.96
CA VAL A 352 -14.17 -18.97 -5.95
C VAL A 352 -14.76 -18.96 -7.37
N PHE A 353 -14.16 -18.24 -8.32
CA PHE A 353 -14.69 -18.14 -9.70
C PHE A 353 -14.75 -19.49 -10.43
N PRO A 354 -13.73 -20.37 -10.41
CA PRO A 354 -13.82 -21.73 -10.93
C PRO A 354 -14.95 -22.54 -10.31
N MET A 355 -15.21 -22.36 -8.98
CA MET A 355 -16.29 -23.05 -8.28
C MET A 355 -17.67 -22.59 -8.81
N MET A 356 -17.83 -21.28 -8.97
CA MET A 356 -19.08 -20.72 -9.54
C MET A 356 -19.28 -21.11 -11.02
N ALA A 357 -18.19 -21.30 -11.76
CA ALA A 357 -18.23 -21.76 -13.15
C ALA A 357 -18.44 -23.29 -13.29
N GLY A 358 -18.43 -24.03 -12.18
CA GLY A 358 -18.60 -25.50 -12.18
C GLY A 358 -17.43 -26.24 -12.83
N LEU A 359 -16.22 -25.69 -12.78
CA LEU A 359 -15.04 -26.35 -13.35
C LEU A 359 -14.65 -27.59 -12.53
N GLU A 360 -14.15 -28.60 -13.22
CA GLU A 360 -13.50 -29.74 -12.60
C GLU A 360 -12.28 -29.29 -11.77
N ASN A 361 -12.03 -29.91 -10.63
CA ASN A 361 -10.96 -29.57 -9.69
C ASN A 361 -11.05 -28.16 -9.05
N ALA A 362 -12.21 -27.49 -9.11
CA ALA A 362 -12.35 -26.14 -8.57
C ALA A 362 -12.03 -26.05 -7.07
N GLN A 363 -12.41 -27.08 -6.28
CA GLN A 363 -12.07 -27.17 -4.86
C GLN A 363 -10.55 -27.26 -4.64
N LEU A 364 -9.83 -27.98 -5.51
CA LEU A 364 -8.37 -28.08 -5.44
C LEU A 364 -7.73 -26.70 -5.71
N TYR A 365 -8.20 -25.95 -6.70
CA TYR A 365 -7.69 -24.60 -6.98
C TYR A 365 -7.90 -23.65 -5.80
N PHE A 366 -9.06 -23.75 -5.15
CA PHE A 366 -9.37 -22.96 -3.95
C PHE A 366 -8.42 -23.33 -2.80
N ASN A 367 -8.24 -24.60 -2.52
CA ASN A 367 -7.35 -25.08 -1.46
C ASN A 367 -5.89 -24.67 -1.71
N ILE A 368 -5.40 -24.76 -2.96
CA ILE A 368 -4.06 -24.32 -3.35
C ILE A 368 -3.90 -22.81 -3.10
N ALA A 369 -4.84 -22.00 -3.61
CA ALA A 369 -4.79 -20.54 -3.46
C ALA A 369 -4.78 -20.12 -1.99
N PHE A 370 -5.67 -20.72 -1.19
CA PHE A 370 -5.74 -20.48 0.24
C PHE A 370 -4.42 -20.82 0.94
N PHE A 371 -3.86 -21.99 0.64
CA PHE A 371 -2.60 -22.44 1.24
C PHE A 371 -1.42 -21.52 0.87
N VAL A 372 -1.33 -21.12 -0.39
CA VAL A 372 -0.31 -20.20 -0.88
C VAL A 372 -0.42 -18.83 -0.17
N VAL A 373 -1.62 -18.30 -0.01
CA VAL A 373 -1.87 -17.05 0.71
C VAL A 373 -1.45 -17.17 2.18
N MET A 374 -1.82 -18.26 2.84
CA MET A 374 -1.46 -18.49 4.24
C MET A 374 0.07 -18.56 4.43
N VAL A 375 0.77 -19.30 3.58
CA VAL A 375 2.25 -19.37 3.62
C VAL A 375 2.87 -18.01 3.30
N SER A 376 2.36 -17.30 2.32
CA SER A 376 2.84 -15.94 1.97
C SER A 376 2.71 -14.98 3.14
N LEU A 377 1.54 -14.91 3.79
CA LEU A 377 1.32 -14.07 4.95
C LEU A 377 2.24 -14.45 6.11
N LEU A 378 2.43 -15.74 6.40
CA LEU A 378 3.32 -16.21 7.47
C LEU A 378 4.79 -15.89 7.19
N VAL A 379 5.29 -16.30 6.03
CA VAL A 379 6.73 -16.24 5.71
C VAL A 379 7.14 -14.83 5.30
N GLN A 380 6.50 -14.29 4.27
CA GLN A 380 6.86 -12.97 3.74
C GLN A 380 6.40 -11.87 4.70
N GLY A 381 5.17 -11.95 5.25
CA GLY A 381 4.67 -10.98 6.22
C GLY A 381 5.50 -10.93 7.49
N GLY A 382 5.79 -12.09 8.08
CA GLY A 382 6.61 -12.18 9.31
C GLY A 382 8.07 -11.71 9.14
N THR A 383 8.60 -11.74 7.92
CA THR A 383 9.99 -11.31 7.63
C THR A 383 10.09 -9.96 6.93
N LEU A 384 8.97 -9.31 6.62
CA LEU A 384 8.89 -8.10 5.82
C LEU A 384 9.78 -6.96 6.35
N MET A 385 9.65 -6.66 7.65
CA MET A 385 10.43 -5.60 8.31
C MET A 385 11.93 -5.87 8.26
N LYS A 386 12.33 -7.13 8.50
CA LYS A 386 13.74 -7.52 8.42
C LYS A 386 14.26 -7.39 6.99
N ALA A 387 13.48 -7.81 6.00
CA ALA A 387 13.84 -7.67 4.59
C ALA A 387 13.98 -6.19 4.17
N ALA A 388 13.08 -5.31 4.61
CA ALA A 388 13.13 -3.89 4.33
C ALA A 388 14.41 -3.22 4.89
N ARG A 389 14.77 -3.54 6.14
CA ARG A 389 16.01 -3.06 6.78
C ARG A 389 17.25 -3.59 6.07
N MET A 390 17.30 -4.88 5.77
CA MET A 390 18.44 -5.48 5.05
C MET A 390 18.62 -4.92 3.64
N ALA A 391 17.54 -4.55 2.99
CA ALA A 391 17.58 -3.91 1.67
C ALA A 391 17.91 -2.40 1.74
N GLY A 392 17.88 -1.78 2.93
CA GLY A 392 18.10 -0.35 3.11
C GLY A 392 17.06 0.53 2.39
N VAL A 393 15.82 0.01 2.24
CA VAL A 393 14.72 0.74 1.59
C VAL A 393 13.81 1.48 2.57
N THR A 394 14.08 1.35 3.87
CA THR A 394 13.37 2.09 4.91
C THR A 394 13.98 3.46 5.09
N LEU A 395 13.13 4.48 5.13
CA LEU A 395 13.53 5.83 5.51
C LEU A 395 13.41 6.00 7.03
N PRO A 396 14.25 6.86 7.63
CA PRO A 396 14.07 7.25 9.02
C PRO A 396 12.64 7.77 9.23
N PRO A 397 11.98 7.40 10.34
CA PRO A 397 10.64 7.87 10.61
C PRO A 397 10.63 9.41 10.69
N LYS A 398 9.75 10.03 9.90
CA LYS A 398 9.54 11.48 9.96
C LYS A 398 8.82 11.85 11.26
N PRO A 399 9.13 13.01 11.84
CA PRO A 399 8.31 13.56 12.90
C PRO A 399 6.88 13.75 12.39
N THR A 400 5.90 13.30 13.18
CA THR A 400 4.48 13.41 12.82
C THR A 400 3.66 13.96 13.98
N PRO A 401 2.54 14.66 13.72
CA PRO A 401 1.62 15.06 14.78
C PRO A 401 0.97 13.82 15.43
N ILE A 402 0.55 13.95 16.68
CA ILE A 402 -0.18 12.89 17.41
C ILE A 402 -1.55 12.66 16.78
N SER A 403 -2.19 13.73 16.32
CA SER A 403 -3.50 13.71 15.66
C SER A 403 -3.56 14.74 14.56
N ARG A 404 -4.33 14.43 13.54
CA ARG A 404 -4.59 15.28 12.39
C ARG A 404 -6.08 15.26 12.09
N THR A 405 -6.71 16.43 12.04
CA THR A 405 -8.15 16.55 11.82
C THR A 405 -8.41 17.65 10.80
N GLY A 406 -9.12 17.34 9.72
CA GLY A 406 -9.55 18.35 8.75
C GLY A 406 -10.55 19.31 9.37
N ILE A 407 -10.45 20.58 9.00
CA ILE A 407 -11.39 21.62 9.43
C ILE A 407 -12.18 22.08 8.20
N GLU A 408 -13.44 21.69 8.14
CA GLU A 408 -14.35 21.98 7.05
C GLU A 408 -14.97 23.39 7.19
N ILE A 409 -14.14 24.45 7.10
CA ILE A 409 -14.60 25.84 7.17
C ILE A 409 -15.30 26.26 5.88
N PHE A 410 -14.80 25.75 4.75
CA PHE A 410 -15.30 26.00 3.40
C PHE A 410 -15.46 24.68 2.63
N ARG A 411 -16.23 24.67 1.54
CA ARG A 411 -16.26 23.55 0.61
C ARG A 411 -14.84 23.29 0.09
N ALA A 412 -14.39 22.03 0.17
CA ALA A 412 -13.03 21.62 -0.19
C ALA A 412 -11.95 22.40 0.59
N SER A 413 -12.14 22.57 1.89
CA SER A 413 -11.15 23.18 2.78
C SER A 413 -9.89 22.32 2.85
N GLU A 414 -8.74 22.95 2.65
CA GLU A 414 -7.42 22.32 2.85
C GLU A 414 -6.84 22.59 4.24
N TRP A 415 -7.63 23.22 5.11
CA TRP A 415 -7.21 23.54 6.47
C TRP A 415 -7.37 22.36 7.40
N GLU A 416 -6.34 22.13 8.21
CA GLU A 416 -6.26 21.02 9.16
C GLU A 416 -5.77 21.51 10.52
N MET A 417 -6.20 20.83 11.54
CA MET A 417 -5.66 20.98 12.89
C MET A 417 -4.68 19.84 13.16
N PHE A 418 -3.44 20.22 13.39
CA PHE A 418 -2.37 19.31 13.81
C PHE A 418 -2.20 19.39 15.32
N VAL A 419 -2.15 18.24 15.99
CA VAL A 419 -1.96 18.15 17.44
C VAL A 419 -0.56 17.61 17.72
N TYR A 420 0.24 18.37 18.44
CA TYR A 420 1.60 18.01 18.84
C TYR A 420 1.71 17.99 20.36
N ARG A 421 2.48 17.06 20.92
CA ARG A 421 2.90 17.07 22.34
C ARG A 421 4.39 17.34 22.40
N LEU A 422 4.78 18.37 23.14
CA LEU A 422 6.17 18.77 23.26
C LEU A 422 6.91 17.84 24.25
N LYS A 423 8.04 17.30 23.82
CA LYS A 423 9.01 16.65 24.71
C LYS A 423 10.01 17.67 25.27
N GLU A 424 10.64 17.34 26.39
CA GLU A 424 11.59 18.24 27.09
C GLU A 424 12.77 18.67 26.20
N GLU A 425 13.23 17.81 25.32
CA GLU A 425 14.40 17.98 24.46
C GLU A 425 14.18 18.94 23.28
N LYS A 426 12.95 19.40 23.04
CA LYS A 426 12.65 20.31 21.93
C LYS A 426 13.14 21.73 22.24
N TRP A 427 13.86 22.29 21.26
CA TRP A 427 14.41 23.65 21.35
C TRP A 427 13.36 24.73 21.62
N CYS A 428 12.10 24.52 21.24
CA CYS A 428 11.00 25.44 21.47
C CYS A 428 10.47 25.43 22.92
N VAL A 429 10.87 24.44 23.73
CA VAL A 429 10.52 24.39 25.16
C VAL A 429 11.33 25.45 25.91
N GLY A 430 10.64 26.26 26.70
CA GLY A 430 11.22 27.43 27.38
C GLY A 430 11.17 28.72 26.55
N GLU A 431 10.84 28.64 25.26
CA GLU A 431 10.75 29.82 24.38
C GLU A 431 9.31 30.35 24.29
N PRO A 432 9.14 31.70 24.20
CA PRO A 432 7.85 32.31 23.98
C PRO A 432 7.40 32.12 22.52
N LEU A 433 6.09 31.99 22.29
CA LEU A 433 5.51 31.72 20.96
C LEU A 433 5.93 32.75 19.89
N LYS A 434 6.16 33.99 20.25
CA LYS A 434 6.61 35.07 19.33
C LYS A 434 8.00 34.81 18.72
N ARG A 435 8.81 33.90 19.29
CA ARG A 435 10.13 33.54 18.76
C ARG A 435 10.10 32.40 17.78
N LEU A 436 8.95 31.70 17.67
CA LEU A 436 8.82 30.58 16.77
C LEU A 436 8.61 31.10 15.33
N ALA A 437 9.45 30.62 14.41
CA ALA A 437 9.30 30.85 12.98
C ALA A 437 8.28 29.85 12.40
N LEU A 438 6.99 30.16 12.52
CA LEU A 438 5.93 29.33 11.94
C LEU A 438 5.84 29.57 10.43
N PRO A 439 5.47 28.56 9.63
CA PRO A 439 5.15 28.75 8.22
C PRO A 439 4.06 29.81 8.04
N GLU A 440 4.13 30.54 6.92
CA GLU A 440 3.16 31.58 6.62
C GLU A 440 1.73 31.05 6.55
N GLY A 441 0.81 31.70 7.24
CA GLY A 441 -0.60 31.28 7.33
C GLY A 441 -0.89 30.29 8.44
N THR A 442 0.10 29.67 9.07
CA THR A 442 -0.14 28.74 10.20
C THR A 442 -0.33 29.46 11.53
N ARG A 443 -1.10 28.88 12.46
CA ARG A 443 -1.36 29.47 13.75
C ARG A 443 -1.54 28.43 14.86
N ILE A 444 -0.92 28.67 16.01
CA ILE A 444 -1.22 27.93 17.23
C ILE A 444 -2.54 28.47 17.78
N THR A 445 -3.56 27.61 17.78
CA THR A 445 -4.93 27.97 18.17
C THR A 445 -5.21 27.69 19.65
N ALA A 446 -4.58 26.66 20.21
CA ALA A 446 -4.74 26.27 21.61
C ALA A 446 -3.46 25.63 22.16
N VAL A 447 -3.22 25.80 23.44
CA VAL A 447 -2.18 25.12 24.20
C VAL A 447 -2.84 24.47 25.41
N PHE A 448 -2.67 23.17 25.58
CA PHE A 448 -3.12 22.46 26.77
C PHE A 448 -1.93 22.12 27.65
N ARG A 449 -2.00 22.53 28.92
CA ARG A 449 -1.03 22.21 29.95
C ARG A 449 -1.75 21.51 31.10
N ASP A 450 -1.32 20.31 31.44
CA ASP A 450 -1.96 19.48 32.49
C ASP A 450 -3.50 19.43 32.35
N GLN A 451 -3.99 19.22 31.12
CA GLN A 451 -5.40 19.21 30.72
C GLN A 451 -6.12 20.58 30.82
N THR A 452 -5.43 21.64 31.18
CA THR A 452 -5.99 23.00 31.23
C THR A 452 -5.74 23.74 29.93
N LEU A 453 -6.79 24.32 29.35
CA LEU A 453 -6.69 25.14 28.14
C LEU A 453 -6.07 26.50 28.49
N LEU A 454 -4.95 26.82 27.84
CA LEU A 454 -4.32 28.12 27.86
C LEU A 454 -4.65 28.89 26.58
N HIS A 455 -4.95 30.17 26.69
CA HIS A 455 -5.08 31.02 25.51
C HIS A 455 -3.68 31.44 25.01
N PRO A 456 -3.27 30.97 23.81
CA PRO A 456 -1.94 31.30 23.32
C PRO A 456 -1.82 32.78 22.98
N SER A 457 -0.77 33.39 23.48
CA SER A 457 -0.33 34.78 23.14
C SER A 457 1.14 34.74 22.74
N GLY A 458 1.63 35.80 22.10
CA GLY A 458 3.05 35.88 21.75
C GLY A 458 4.01 35.74 22.94
N SER A 459 3.55 36.07 24.15
CA SER A 459 4.31 35.94 25.41
C SER A 459 4.16 34.57 26.10
N THR A 460 3.28 33.71 25.62
CA THR A 460 3.11 32.38 26.20
C THR A 460 4.39 31.55 26.01
N VAL A 461 4.98 31.15 27.13
CA VAL A 461 6.18 30.31 27.16
C VAL A 461 5.77 28.82 27.11
N LEU A 462 6.30 28.08 26.17
CA LEU A 462 6.05 26.66 26.01
C LEU A 462 6.77 25.85 27.08
N GLN A 463 6.13 24.81 27.57
CA GLN A 463 6.68 23.89 28.56
C GLN A 463 6.67 22.45 28.04
N ALA A 464 7.52 21.61 28.62
CA ALA A 464 7.49 20.18 28.36
C ALA A 464 6.10 19.59 28.64
N ASN A 465 5.68 18.64 27.82
CA ASN A 465 4.36 18.00 27.85
C ASN A 465 3.17 18.91 27.45
N ASP A 466 3.39 20.17 27.08
CA ASP A 466 2.33 20.98 26.49
C ASP A 466 1.80 20.27 25.22
N THR A 467 0.48 20.28 25.06
CA THR A 467 -0.16 19.81 23.84
C THR A 467 -0.61 21.01 23.01
N LEU A 468 -0.06 21.15 21.82
CA LEU A 468 -0.31 22.25 20.90
C LEU A 468 -1.34 21.84 19.85
N CYS A 469 -2.34 22.69 19.63
CA CYS A 469 -3.23 22.61 18.47
C CYS A 469 -2.80 23.69 17.46
N VAL A 470 -2.34 23.25 16.29
CA VAL A 470 -1.81 24.14 15.25
C VAL A 470 -2.69 24.04 14.02
N LEU A 471 -3.19 25.17 13.55
CA LEU A 471 -3.93 25.30 12.30
C LEU A 471 -2.94 25.51 11.15
N GLY A 472 -3.04 24.72 10.09
CA GLY A 472 -2.18 24.79 8.92
C GLY A 472 -2.76 24.03 7.74
N GLN A 473 -1.99 23.88 6.67
CA GLN A 473 -2.32 23.08 5.48
C GLN A 473 -1.38 21.89 5.35
N ASP A 474 -1.72 20.91 4.51
CA ASP A 474 -0.88 19.70 4.29
C ASP A 474 0.56 20.07 3.88
N LYS A 475 0.75 21.11 3.08
CA LYS A 475 2.07 21.64 2.68
C LYS A 475 2.95 22.08 3.85
N ASP A 476 2.34 22.47 4.97
CA ASP A 476 3.03 23.01 6.15
C ASP A 476 3.41 21.88 7.14
N LEU A 477 2.91 20.66 6.90
CA LEU A 477 3.02 19.51 7.83
C LEU A 477 4.47 19.19 8.18
N ASP A 478 5.35 19.09 7.18
CA ASP A 478 6.77 18.70 7.39
C ASP A 478 7.51 19.79 8.22
N ALA A 479 7.26 21.05 7.94
CA ALA A 479 7.85 22.17 8.69
C ALA A 479 7.34 22.22 10.12
N LEU A 480 6.04 22.11 10.34
CA LEU A 480 5.42 22.10 11.67
C LEU A 480 5.85 20.88 12.49
N SER A 481 5.92 19.72 11.85
CA SER A 481 6.35 18.49 12.52
C SER A 481 7.82 18.56 12.93
N SER A 482 8.68 19.18 12.12
CA SER A 482 10.08 19.42 12.48
C SER A 482 10.23 20.37 13.67
N LEU A 483 9.32 21.35 13.80
CA LEU A 483 9.31 22.31 14.92
C LEU A 483 8.86 21.66 16.23
N PHE A 484 7.80 20.85 16.21
CA PHE A 484 7.06 20.46 17.41
C PHE A 484 7.15 18.96 17.74
N SER A 485 7.41 18.11 16.76
CA SER A 485 7.48 16.67 16.95
C SER A 485 8.92 16.19 16.86
N GLU A 486 9.25 15.18 17.65
CA GLU A 486 10.47 14.44 17.46
C GLU A 486 10.21 13.24 16.59
N ALA A 487 11.22 12.90 15.80
CA ALA A 487 11.22 11.61 15.20
C ALA A 487 11.31 10.54 16.30
N PRO A 488 10.61 9.39 16.19
CA PRO A 488 10.77 8.30 17.13
C PRO A 488 12.26 7.94 17.29
N GLU A 489 12.66 7.67 18.55
CA GLU A 489 14.04 7.31 18.87
C GLU A 489 14.47 6.05 18.10
N GLU A 490 15.28 6.21 17.10
CA GLU A 490 16.20 5.18 16.60
C GLU A 490 17.59 5.81 16.59
N GLU A 491 18.56 5.15 17.19
CA GLU A 491 19.92 5.62 17.47
C GLU A 491 20.78 5.97 16.24
N GLU A 492 20.25 5.85 15.00
CA GLU A 492 21.05 5.93 13.77
C GLU A 492 20.77 7.16 12.87
N LYS A 493 20.04 8.17 13.33
CA LYS A 493 19.52 9.25 12.47
C LYS A 493 20.50 10.29 11.95
N PRO A 494 21.51 10.76 12.68
CA PRO A 494 22.41 11.79 12.15
C PRO A 494 23.19 11.33 10.91
N ARG A 495 23.43 10.02 10.76
CA ARG A 495 24.25 9.46 9.69
C ARG A 495 23.52 9.02 8.43
N PHE A 496 22.19 8.81 8.48
CA PHE A 496 21.46 8.32 7.30
C PHE A 496 21.50 9.31 6.13
N PHE A 497 21.32 10.59 6.42
CA PHE A 497 21.38 11.67 5.43
C PHE A 497 22.74 12.33 5.32
N GLY A 498 23.80 11.73 5.87
CA GLY A 498 25.15 12.28 5.91
C GLY A 498 25.39 13.21 7.11
N ASP A 499 26.64 13.67 7.22
CA ASP A 499 27.10 14.50 8.34
C ASP A 499 26.83 16.00 8.11
N PHE A 500 26.72 16.42 6.83
CA PHE A 500 26.49 17.79 6.43
C PHE A 500 25.42 17.91 5.34
N PHE A 501 24.64 18.98 5.37
CA PHE A 501 23.64 19.29 4.36
C PHE A 501 24.13 20.45 3.48
N LEU A 502 24.07 20.24 2.18
CA LEU A 502 24.51 21.18 1.16
C LEU A 502 23.30 21.63 0.32
N ASP A 503 23.29 22.92 -0.05
CA ASP A 503 22.32 23.43 -1.02
C ASP A 503 22.63 22.87 -2.41
N ILE A 504 21.60 22.40 -3.10
CA ILE A 504 21.72 21.75 -4.41
C ILE A 504 22.27 22.68 -5.50
N ASN A 505 22.18 23.99 -5.31
CA ASN A 505 22.69 24.99 -6.26
C ASN A 505 24.16 25.31 -6.04
N SER A 506 24.80 24.79 -4.99
CA SER A 506 26.23 24.96 -4.74
C SER A 506 27.06 24.37 -5.87
N LEU A 507 28.19 25.00 -6.19
CA LEU A 507 29.13 24.48 -7.19
C LEU A 507 29.92 23.30 -6.62
N VAL A 508 30.17 22.32 -7.46
CA VAL A 508 30.97 21.15 -7.08
C VAL A 508 32.36 21.55 -6.58
N LYS A 509 33.01 22.53 -7.24
CA LYS A 509 34.36 23.02 -6.84
C LYS A 509 34.41 23.62 -5.45
N ASP A 510 33.32 24.28 -5.00
CA ASP A 510 33.29 24.91 -3.68
C ASP A 510 33.28 23.84 -2.57
N VAL A 511 32.59 22.73 -2.82
CA VAL A 511 32.53 21.62 -1.89
C VAL A 511 33.80 20.78 -1.93
N THR A 512 34.25 20.39 -3.13
CA THR A 512 35.44 19.54 -3.29
C THR A 512 36.71 20.23 -2.85
N GLY A 513 36.82 21.55 -3.04
CA GLY A 513 37.94 22.37 -2.55
C GLY A 513 38.08 22.33 -1.03
N TYR A 514 36.96 22.24 -0.30
CA TYR A 514 36.96 22.14 1.17
C TYR A 514 37.52 20.80 1.68
N TYR A 515 37.32 19.73 0.89
CA TYR A 515 37.78 18.39 1.23
C TYR A 515 39.10 18.00 0.53
N GLY A 516 39.76 18.96 -0.15
CA GLY A 516 41.04 18.70 -0.81
C GLY A 516 40.93 17.76 -2.04
N ILE A 517 39.75 17.62 -2.59
CA ILE A 517 39.50 16.76 -3.76
C ILE A 517 39.73 17.59 -5.03
N THR A 518 40.64 17.13 -5.88
CA THR A 518 40.89 17.73 -7.20
C THR A 518 39.93 17.15 -8.22
N VAL A 519 39.06 18.00 -8.79
CA VAL A 519 38.13 17.67 -9.86
C VAL A 519 38.56 18.37 -11.14
N SER A 520 38.10 17.87 -12.31
CA SER A 520 38.33 18.56 -13.58
C SER A 520 37.57 19.92 -13.61
N GLU A 521 38.08 20.90 -14.40
CA GLU A 521 37.39 22.19 -14.53
C GLU A 521 35.94 22.05 -14.97
N GLN A 522 35.66 21.12 -15.89
CA GLN A 522 34.29 20.84 -16.37
C GLN A 522 33.37 20.28 -15.27
N GLU A 523 33.89 19.47 -14.36
CA GLU A 523 33.11 18.92 -13.23
C GLU A 523 32.99 19.94 -12.09
N GLY A 524 34.01 20.76 -11.89
CA GLY A 524 34.02 21.78 -10.84
C GLY A 524 33.01 22.90 -11.07
N ASP A 525 32.77 23.29 -12.32
CA ASP A 525 31.83 24.35 -12.68
C ASP A 525 30.36 23.88 -12.74
N GLN A 526 30.12 22.58 -12.56
CA GLN A 526 28.76 22.04 -12.44
C GLN A 526 28.16 22.35 -11.08
N THR A 527 26.84 22.49 -11.01
CA THR A 527 26.09 22.51 -9.76
C THR A 527 25.91 21.10 -9.20
N LEU A 528 25.71 20.97 -7.88
CA LEU A 528 25.38 19.68 -7.28
C LEU A 528 24.10 19.09 -7.90
N LYS A 529 23.17 19.93 -8.38
CA LYS A 529 21.99 19.49 -9.11
C LYS A 529 22.34 18.72 -10.39
N GLN A 530 23.27 19.24 -11.18
CA GLN A 530 23.71 18.60 -12.42
C GLN A 530 24.46 17.30 -12.12
N LEU A 531 25.21 17.26 -11.03
CA LEU A 531 25.88 16.04 -10.56
C LEU A 531 24.85 14.96 -10.18
N VAL A 532 23.83 15.32 -9.41
CA VAL A 532 22.75 14.39 -9.02
C VAL A 532 21.99 13.87 -10.25
N GLU A 533 21.64 14.75 -11.19
CA GLU A 533 20.95 14.35 -12.42
C GLU A 533 21.80 13.38 -13.27
N LYS A 534 23.13 13.57 -13.30
CA LYS A 534 24.06 12.69 -14.01
C LYS A 534 24.16 11.31 -13.37
N GLU A 535 24.26 11.25 -12.04
CA GLU A 535 24.50 10.00 -11.31
C GLU A 535 23.21 9.21 -11.02
N LEU A 536 22.12 9.88 -10.64
CA LEU A 536 20.85 9.26 -10.21
C LEU A 536 19.74 9.34 -11.26
N GLY A 537 19.92 10.15 -12.33
CA GLY A 537 18.92 10.33 -13.39
C GLY A 537 17.87 11.39 -13.06
N ALA A 538 16.77 11.39 -13.85
CA ALA A 538 15.79 12.49 -13.85
C ALA A 538 14.82 12.50 -12.64
N TYR A 539 14.68 11.39 -11.92
CA TYR A 539 13.72 11.25 -10.82
C TYR A 539 14.37 10.62 -9.57
N PRO A 540 15.30 11.36 -8.92
CA PRO A 540 15.85 10.92 -7.65
C PRO A 540 14.77 10.96 -6.56
N VAL A 541 14.87 10.08 -5.56
CA VAL A 541 13.98 10.04 -4.40
C VAL A 541 14.74 10.24 -3.10
N LEU A 542 14.06 10.62 -2.04
CA LEU A 542 14.64 10.81 -0.71
C LEU A 542 15.38 9.54 -0.26
N GLY A 543 16.63 9.69 0.19
CA GLY A 543 17.48 8.58 0.62
C GLY A 543 18.24 7.89 -0.53
N ASP A 544 18.04 8.28 -1.80
CA ASP A 544 18.93 7.85 -2.88
C ASP A 544 20.37 8.31 -2.59
N SER A 545 21.32 7.44 -2.83
CA SER A 545 22.73 7.71 -2.56
C SER A 545 23.63 7.24 -3.68
N PHE A 546 24.77 7.91 -3.83
CA PHE A 546 25.82 7.53 -4.75
C PHE A 546 27.19 7.84 -4.13
N GLU A 547 28.20 7.11 -4.56
CA GLU A 547 29.59 7.39 -4.20
C GLU A 547 30.27 8.16 -5.32
N TRP A 548 30.87 9.30 -4.99
CA TRP A 548 31.59 10.10 -5.94
C TRP A 548 32.85 10.68 -5.30
N TYR A 549 34.01 10.40 -5.88
CA TYR A 549 35.35 10.73 -5.36
C TYR A 549 35.59 10.28 -3.90
N GLY A 550 35.09 9.10 -3.52
CA GLY A 550 35.23 8.54 -2.17
C GLY A 550 34.36 9.19 -1.11
N LEU A 551 33.50 10.11 -1.48
CA LEU A 551 32.48 10.71 -0.62
C LEU A 551 31.13 10.04 -0.86
N HIS A 552 30.37 9.84 0.22
CA HIS A 552 29.03 9.29 0.18
C HIS A 552 27.99 10.43 0.13
N TRP A 553 27.21 10.48 -0.94
CA TRP A 553 26.22 11.52 -1.20
C TRP A 553 24.81 10.94 -1.09
N VAL A 554 23.92 11.63 -0.38
CA VAL A 554 22.54 11.16 -0.13
C VAL A 554 21.57 12.29 -0.40
N ILE A 555 20.44 12.00 -1.04
CA ILE A 555 19.34 12.96 -1.20
C ILE A 555 18.68 13.17 0.16
N ALA A 556 18.85 14.36 0.73
CA ALA A 556 18.41 14.67 2.09
C ALA A 556 17.07 15.41 2.16
N ASP A 557 16.69 16.14 1.10
CA ASP A 557 15.41 16.85 1.03
C ASP A 557 14.93 17.03 -0.41
N LEU A 558 13.61 16.94 -0.60
CA LEU A 558 12.92 17.09 -1.87
C LEU A 558 11.68 17.98 -1.69
N GLN A 559 11.50 18.94 -2.58
CA GLN A 559 10.27 19.72 -2.70
C GLN A 559 9.72 19.58 -4.13
N ASP A 560 8.47 19.19 -4.29
CA ASP A 560 7.84 18.97 -5.60
C ASP A 560 8.65 18.07 -6.56
N HIS A 561 9.26 17.00 -6.02
CA HIS A 561 10.20 16.09 -6.70
C HIS A 561 11.50 16.76 -7.21
N GLN A 562 11.82 17.96 -6.77
CA GLN A 562 13.12 18.59 -7.00
C GLN A 562 13.97 18.46 -5.74
N VAL A 563 15.21 18.04 -5.93
CA VAL A 563 16.18 17.97 -4.83
C VAL A 563 16.47 19.40 -4.35
N THR A 564 16.32 19.62 -3.05
CA THR A 564 16.62 20.91 -2.41
C THR A 564 17.89 20.83 -1.58
N LYS A 565 18.13 19.67 -0.94
CA LYS A 565 19.34 19.46 -0.12
C LYS A 565 19.98 18.12 -0.43
N LEU A 566 21.29 18.14 -0.48
CA LEU A 566 22.14 16.97 -0.62
C LEU A 566 22.92 16.77 0.68
N GLY A 567 22.87 15.57 1.24
CA GLY A 567 23.65 15.19 2.40
C GLY A 567 24.99 14.63 1.97
N LEU A 568 26.04 14.96 2.70
CA LEU A 568 27.40 14.49 2.52
C LEU A 568 27.83 13.66 3.72
N GLY A 569 28.09 12.38 3.54
CA GLY A 569 28.69 11.49 4.51
C GLY A 569 30.20 11.44 4.31
N LEU A 570 30.95 11.64 5.39
CA LEU A 570 32.38 11.46 5.38
C LEU A 570 32.71 9.95 5.39
N PRO A 571 33.79 9.52 4.71
CA PRO A 571 34.23 8.14 4.81
C PRO A 571 34.57 7.83 6.30
N GLU A 572 34.10 6.68 6.79
CA GLU A 572 34.48 6.20 8.11
C GLU A 572 36.02 6.10 8.14
N VAL A 573 36.63 6.99 8.87
CA VAL A 573 38.06 6.83 9.20
C VAL A 573 38.12 5.56 10.04
N ALA A 574 38.74 4.52 9.48
CA ALA A 574 39.00 3.29 10.20
C ALA A 574 39.77 3.66 11.48
N HIS A 575 39.09 3.64 12.61
CA HIS A 575 39.73 3.71 13.92
C HIS A 575 40.39 2.36 14.23
N ASP A 576 41.33 1.99 13.37
CA ASP A 576 42.31 0.95 13.69
C ASP A 576 43.69 1.60 13.79
N SER A 577 44.20 1.67 15.00
CA SER A 577 45.52 2.11 15.45
C SER A 577 45.56 3.47 16.15
N LEU A 578 45.19 3.46 17.42
CA LEU A 578 46.01 4.12 18.46
C LEU A 578 45.94 3.31 19.76
#